data_c9e01780967328472941ab4f1ddb3bef
#
_entry.id   c9e01780967328472941ab4f1ddb3bef
#
_cell.length_a   1.000
_cell.length_b   1.000
_cell.length_c   1.000
_cell.angle_alpha   90.00
_cell.angle_beta   90.00
_cell.angle_gamma   90.00
#
_symmetry.space_group_name_H-M   'P 1'
#
loop_
_entity.id
_entity.type
_entity.pdbx_description
1 polymer ?
#
loop_
_entity_poly.entity_id
_entity_poly.type
_entity_poly.pdbx_seq_one_letter_code
_entity_poly.pdbx_strand_id
1 'polypeptide(L)' 'SYFGVSIDNNVRKTVCRFYFDPPTRKRLAVIDENKSEKMYKLNSINDIYNYADTLIEAAKKYSL' A
#
# COMPACT_ATOMS: atom_id res chain seq x y z
N SER A 1 -12.44 -5.06 5.43
CA SER A 1 -12.30 -3.66 5.05
C SER A 1 -10.84 -3.25 4.98
N TYR A 2 -10.54 -2.20 4.27
CA TYR A 2 -9.19 -1.74 4.10
C TYR A 2 -9.15 -0.22 4.00
N PHE A 3 -7.95 0.34 4.18
CA PHE A 3 -7.69 1.75 4.00
C PHE A 3 -6.79 1.90 2.77
N GLY A 4 -7.30 2.56 1.72
CA GLY A 4 -6.57 2.73 0.47
C GLY A 4 -5.88 4.07 0.39
N VAL A 5 -4.71 4.09 -0.26
CA VAL A 5 -3.97 5.32 -0.55
C VAL A 5 -3.86 5.46 -2.06
N SER A 6 -4.34 6.58 -2.58
CA SER A 6 -4.38 6.84 -4.02
C SER A 6 -3.74 8.19 -4.35
N ILE A 7 -3.33 8.34 -5.60
CA ILE A 7 -2.83 9.62 -6.09
C ILE A 7 -4.03 10.46 -6.55
N ASP A 8 -4.06 11.72 -6.14
CA ASP A 8 -5.09 12.69 -6.54
C ASP A 8 -6.51 12.21 -6.30
N ASN A 9 -6.69 11.42 -5.23
CA ASN A 9 -8.01 10.91 -4.87
C ASN A 9 -8.64 10.06 -6.00
N ASN A 10 -7.82 9.46 -6.82
CA ASN A 10 -8.27 8.68 -7.97
C ASN A 10 -8.05 7.20 -7.71
N VAL A 11 -9.15 6.43 -7.60
CA VAL A 11 -9.07 4.99 -7.29
C VAL A 11 -8.33 4.18 -8.35
N ARG A 12 -8.21 4.70 -9.57
CA ARG A 12 -7.43 4.04 -10.63
C ARG A 12 -5.94 4.19 -10.42
N LYS A 13 -5.55 5.10 -9.52
CA LYS A 13 -4.14 5.35 -9.18
C LYS A 13 -3.86 4.93 -7.74
N THR A 14 -4.37 3.78 -7.35
CA THR A 14 -4.14 3.25 -6.02
C THR A 14 -2.69 2.81 -5.87
N VAL A 15 -2.04 3.30 -4.83
CA VAL A 15 -0.65 2.96 -4.52
C VAL A 15 -0.58 1.74 -3.61
N CYS A 16 -1.39 1.73 -2.57
CA CYS A 16 -1.37 0.64 -1.61
C CYS A 16 -2.69 0.56 -0.85
N ARG A 17 -2.86 -0.54 -0.13
CA ARG A 17 -4.00 -0.75 0.76
C ARG A 17 -3.50 -1.29 2.07
N PHE A 18 -4.06 -0.79 3.18
CA PHE A 18 -3.75 -1.28 4.51
C PHE A 18 -4.92 -2.11 5.02
N TYR A 19 -4.62 -3.32 5.47
CA TYR A 19 -5.62 -4.21 6.05
C TYR A 19 -5.32 -4.36 7.53
N PHE A 20 -6.20 -3.85 8.38
CA PHE A 20 -6.05 -3.88 9.82
C PHE A 20 -7.11 -4.74 10.51
N ASP A 21 -7.86 -5.49 9.74
CA ASP A 21 -8.95 -6.31 10.25
C ASP A 21 -8.66 -7.78 9.94
N PRO A 22 -8.40 -8.63 10.92
CA PRO A 22 -8.40 -8.29 12.35
C PRO A 22 -7.15 -7.49 12.75
N PRO A 23 -7.23 -6.69 13.83
CA PRO A 23 -6.10 -5.85 14.24
C PRO A 23 -4.81 -6.61 14.54
N THR A 24 -4.92 -7.90 14.82
CA THR A 24 -3.76 -8.75 15.10
C THR A 24 -3.01 -9.15 13.83
N ARG A 25 -3.56 -8.87 12.66
CA ARG A 25 -2.96 -9.23 11.36
C ARG A 25 -2.88 -8.03 10.45
N LYS A 26 -2.06 -7.07 10.85
CA LYS A 26 -1.83 -5.89 10.01
C LYS A 26 -1.07 -6.27 8.76
N ARG A 27 -1.57 -5.84 7.62
CA ARG A 27 -0.96 -6.16 6.32
C ARG A 27 -0.95 -4.93 5.43
N LEU A 28 0.07 -4.87 4.59
CA LEU A 28 0.20 -3.83 3.57
C LEU A 28 0.19 -4.50 2.20
N ALA A 29 -0.70 -4.07 1.34
CA ALA A 29 -0.73 -4.53 -0.05
C ALA A 29 -0.24 -3.38 -0.94
N VAL A 30 0.83 -3.62 -1.67
CA VAL A 30 1.36 -2.65 -2.63
C VAL A 30 0.87 -3.03 -4.02
N ILE A 31 0.33 -2.07 -4.74
CA ILE A 31 -0.23 -2.30 -6.07
C ILE A 31 0.87 -2.07 -7.11
N ASP A 32 1.15 -3.08 -7.92
CA ASP A 32 2.19 -2.97 -8.95
C ASP A 32 1.63 -2.43 -10.27
N GLU A 33 2.50 -2.37 -11.28
CA GLU A 33 2.14 -1.85 -12.60
C GLU A 33 1.04 -2.64 -13.28
N ASN A 34 0.91 -3.91 -12.96
CA ASN A 34 -0.09 -4.79 -13.54
C ASN A 34 -1.37 -4.83 -12.74
N LYS A 35 -1.51 -3.94 -11.74
CA LYS A 35 -2.65 -3.89 -10.83
C LYS A 35 -2.74 -5.10 -9.91
N SER A 36 -1.64 -5.82 -9.75
CA SER A 36 -1.56 -6.96 -8.83
C SER A 36 -1.12 -6.49 -7.46
N GLU A 37 -1.59 -7.15 -6.42
CA GLU A 37 -1.23 -6.83 -5.04
C GLU A 37 -0.04 -7.67 -4.60
N LYS A 38 0.92 -7.02 -3.96
CA LYS A 38 1.99 -7.72 -3.27
C LYS A 38 1.83 -7.46 -1.79
N MET A 39 1.63 -8.51 -1.01
CA MET A 39 1.30 -8.41 0.41
C MET A 39 2.54 -8.47 1.29
N TYR A 40 2.57 -7.61 2.29
CA TYR A 40 3.61 -7.59 3.31
C TYR A 40 2.95 -7.63 4.67
N LYS A 41 3.41 -8.51 5.54
CA LYS A 41 2.91 -8.59 6.90
C LYS A 41 3.56 -7.48 7.74
N LEU A 42 2.74 -6.79 8.52
CA LEU A 42 3.22 -5.75 9.43
C LEU A 42 3.07 -6.24 10.86
N ASN A 43 4.12 -6.12 11.67
CA ASN A 43 4.06 -6.45 13.09
C ASN A 43 3.51 -5.27 13.90
N SER A 44 3.74 -4.06 13.41
CA SER A 44 3.20 -2.85 14.01
C SER A 44 3.05 -1.80 12.93
N ILE A 45 2.33 -0.71 13.26
CA ILE A 45 2.16 0.40 12.33
C ILE A 45 3.51 1.03 11.98
N ASN A 46 4.46 1.03 12.93
CA ASN A 46 5.78 1.60 12.67
C ASN A 46 6.54 0.85 11.58
N ASP A 47 6.19 -0.39 11.32
CA ASP A 47 6.81 -1.15 10.24
C ASP A 47 6.55 -0.56 8.86
N ILE A 48 5.54 0.31 8.75
CA ILE A 48 5.25 1.00 7.50
C ILE A 48 6.48 1.78 7.02
N TYR A 49 7.24 2.36 7.93
CA TYR A 49 8.45 3.10 7.57
C TYR A 49 9.48 2.22 6.87
N ASN A 50 9.48 0.93 7.15
CA ASN A 50 10.41 -0.01 6.51
C ASN A 50 10.08 -0.21 5.03
N TYR A 51 8.88 0.17 4.61
CA TYR A 51 8.44 0.03 3.23
C TYR A 51 8.34 1.37 2.50
N ALA A 52 8.90 2.43 3.10
CA ALA A 52 8.81 3.77 2.51
C ALA A 52 9.32 3.82 1.07
N ASP A 53 10.49 3.22 0.82
CA ASP A 53 11.06 3.22 -0.52
C ASP A 53 10.20 2.44 -1.52
N THR A 54 9.63 1.32 -1.07
CA THR A 54 8.73 0.52 -1.90
C THR A 54 7.49 1.32 -2.28
N LEU A 55 6.93 2.07 -1.32
CA LEU A 55 5.74 2.88 -1.57
C LEU A 55 6.04 4.05 -2.49
N ILE A 56 7.21 4.66 -2.33
CA ILE A 56 7.64 5.75 -3.22
C ILE A 56 7.76 5.25 -4.65
N GLU A 57 8.37 4.08 -4.85
CA GLU A 57 8.49 3.49 -6.18
C GLU A 57 7.12 3.17 -6.78
N ALA A 58 6.20 2.66 -5.96
CA ALA A 58 4.84 2.37 -6.44
C ALA A 58 4.12 3.65 -6.86
N ALA A 59 4.34 4.75 -6.14
CA ALA A 59 3.72 6.02 -6.46
C ALA A 59 4.30 6.65 -7.73
N LYS A 60 5.59 6.46 -7.97
CA LYS A 60 6.28 7.05 -9.11
C LYS A 60 5.69 6.65 -10.45
N LYS A 61 5.10 5.47 -10.56
CA LYS A 61 4.52 5.01 -11.82
C LYS A 61 3.39 5.92 -12.32
N TYR A 62 2.84 6.75 -11.41
CA TYR A 62 1.78 7.68 -11.75
C TYR A 62 2.28 9.11 -11.96
N SER A 63 3.60 9.32 -11.91
CA SER A 63 4.19 10.66 -11.92
C SER A 63 4.63 11.14 -13.31
N LEU A 64 4.27 10.45 -14.33
CA LEU A 64 4.68 10.80 -15.70
C LEU A 64 3.74 11.81 -16.34
#